data_15424662bca231bb62ba711977d1c409
#
_entry.id   15424662bca231bb62ba711977d1c409
#
_cell.length_a   1.000
_cell.length_b   1.000
_cell.length_c   1.000
_cell.angle_alpha   90.00
_cell.angle_beta   90.00
_cell.angle_gamma   90.00
#
_symmetry.space_group_name_H-M   'P 1'
#
loop_
_entity.id
_entity.type
_entity.pdbx_description
1 polymer ?
#
loop_
_entity_poly.entity_id
_entity_poly.type
_entity_poly.pdbx_seq_one_letter_code
_entity_poly.pdbx_strand_id
1 'polypeptide(L)'
;AMKDNVAKQFEIFRNKHTWSMTALYVVTFGSFIGFSMALPLAITVIFGFQHLPDAAGLLTHATKNPNAPSALTYAWLGPFIGAAMRPIGGWISDKVGGSIVTQIISALMVLASVAVGYVMMLAYQSATPEQYFLPFMVLFMVLFAASGVGNGSTFRSVGFIFNREQAGPVLGWTSAVAAYGAFIAPVIIG
;
A
#
# COMPACT_ATOMS: atom_id res chain seq x y z
N ALA A 1 -10.83 26.31 29.54
CA ALA A 1 -11.47 25.11 28.97
C ALA A 1 -11.00 24.79 27.53
N MET A 2 -11.06 25.72 26.55
CA MET A 2 -10.70 25.43 25.15
C MET A 2 -9.17 25.40 24.95
N LYS A 3 -8.42 26.32 25.55
CA LYS A 3 -6.92 26.35 25.49
C LYS A 3 -6.28 25.14 26.19
N ASP A 4 -6.86 24.71 27.31
CA ASP A 4 -6.37 23.53 28.04
C ASP A 4 -6.58 22.24 27.26
N ASN A 5 -7.67 22.17 26.47
CA ASN A 5 -7.96 21.03 25.62
C ASN A 5 -6.98 20.93 24.40
N VAL A 6 -6.57 22.07 23.85
CA VAL A 6 -5.60 22.15 22.77
C VAL A 6 -4.19 21.78 23.27
N ALA A 7 -3.78 22.30 24.45
CA ALA A 7 -2.48 21.97 25.05
C ALA A 7 -2.35 20.45 25.33
N LYS A 8 -3.41 19.82 25.85
CA LYS A 8 -3.46 18.36 26.06
C LYS A 8 -3.33 17.56 24.78
N GLN A 9 -3.86 18.07 23.65
CA GLN A 9 -3.72 17.40 22.36
C GLN A 9 -2.27 17.41 21.86
N PHE A 10 -1.47 18.42 22.20
CA PHE A 10 -0.05 18.49 21.85
C PHE A 10 0.86 17.62 22.73
N GLU A 11 0.39 17.14 23.87
CA GLU A 11 1.16 16.22 24.74
C GLU A 11 1.48 14.88 24.04
N ILE A 12 0.68 14.48 23.06
CA ILE A 12 0.94 13.25 22.29
C ILE A 12 2.33 13.24 21.64
N PHE A 13 2.86 14.39 21.26
CA PHE A 13 4.18 14.50 20.59
C PHE A 13 5.36 14.23 21.53
N ARG A 14 5.17 14.28 22.83
CA ARG A 14 6.18 13.92 23.85
C ARG A 14 6.30 12.41 24.02
N ASN A 15 5.31 11.65 23.58
CA ASN A 15 5.32 10.20 23.69
C ASN A 15 6.01 9.59 22.45
N LYS A 16 7.11 8.88 22.67
CA LYS A 16 7.86 8.19 21.60
C LYS A 16 7.01 7.20 20.80
N HIS A 17 6.00 6.59 21.45
CA HIS A 17 5.10 5.65 20.77
C HIS A 17 4.22 6.33 19.71
N THR A 18 3.95 7.63 19.84
CA THR A 18 3.24 8.39 18.80
C THR A 18 4.00 8.37 17.48
N TRP A 19 5.31 8.60 17.53
CA TRP A 19 6.17 8.60 16.35
C TRP A 19 6.33 7.21 15.72
N SER A 20 6.46 6.18 16.57
CA SER A 20 6.50 4.79 16.09
C SER A 20 5.19 4.38 15.41
N MET A 21 4.05 4.73 16.01
CA MET A 21 2.74 4.44 15.41
C MET A 21 2.52 5.24 14.12
N THR A 22 2.98 6.50 14.08
CA THR A 22 2.95 7.32 12.86
C THR A 22 3.76 6.67 11.74
N ALA A 23 4.99 6.25 12.01
CA ALA A 23 5.83 5.58 11.02
C ALA A 23 5.19 4.28 10.51
N LEU A 24 4.68 3.43 11.39
CA LEU A 24 3.99 2.19 11.01
C LEU A 24 2.74 2.47 10.16
N TYR A 25 2.00 3.52 10.48
CA TYR A 25 0.81 3.88 9.74
C TYR A 25 1.14 4.47 8.37
N VAL A 26 2.21 5.26 8.27
CA VAL A 26 2.73 5.73 6.97
C VAL A 26 3.12 4.55 6.09
N VAL A 27 3.78 3.53 6.63
CA VAL A 27 4.14 2.32 5.88
C VAL A 27 2.89 1.56 5.43
N THR A 28 1.92 1.32 6.30
CA THR A 28 0.75 0.48 5.96
C THR A 28 -0.30 1.24 5.15
N PHE A 29 -0.68 2.45 5.55
CA PHE A 29 -1.68 3.26 4.87
C PHE A 29 -1.11 4.03 3.68
N GLY A 30 0.10 4.57 3.80
CA GLY A 30 0.80 5.22 2.69
C GLY A 30 1.03 4.24 1.53
N SER A 31 1.43 3.00 1.82
CA SER A 31 1.54 1.95 0.82
C SER A 31 0.21 1.60 0.18
N PHE A 32 -0.88 1.52 0.97
CA PHE A 32 -2.22 1.28 0.45
C PHE A 32 -2.63 2.32 -0.59
N ILE A 33 -2.41 3.60 -0.32
CA ILE A 33 -2.73 4.67 -1.26
C ILE A 33 -1.77 4.62 -2.47
N GLY A 34 -0.46 4.44 -2.23
CA GLY A 34 0.54 4.29 -3.28
C GLY A 34 0.19 3.15 -4.25
N PHE A 35 -0.20 1.99 -3.74
CA PHE A 35 -0.65 0.86 -4.56
C PHE A 35 -1.94 1.16 -5.32
N SER A 36 -2.86 1.95 -4.74
CA SER A 36 -4.10 2.34 -5.42
C SER A 36 -3.85 3.22 -6.65
N MET A 37 -2.78 4.02 -6.63
CA MET A 37 -2.34 4.82 -7.77
C MET A 37 -1.46 4.00 -8.74
N ALA A 38 -0.60 3.15 -8.21
CA ALA A 38 0.33 2.35 -9.00
C ALA A 38 -0.35 1.26 -9.82
N LEU A 39 -1.42 0.63 -9.30
CA LEU A 39 -2.12 -0.46 -9.98
C LEU A 39 -2.64 -0.06 -11.37
N PRO A 40 -3.50 0.98 -11.52
CA PRO A 40 -3.99 1.37 -12.83
C PRO A 40 -2.88 1.88 -13.75
N LEU A 41 -1.87 2.56 -13.20
CA LEU A 41 -0.71 3.02 -13.96
C LEU A 41 0.09 1.83 -14.52
N ALA A 42 0.41 0.85 -13.68
CA ALA A 42 1.13 -0.35 -14.08
C ALA A 42 0.37 -1.14 -15.15
N ILE A 43 -0.96 -1.30 -15.00
CA ILE A 43 -1.78 -1.96 -16.03
C ILE A 43 -1.67 -1.23 -17.35
N THR A 44 -1.73 0.10 -17.33
CA THR A 44 -1.71 0.91 -18.56
C THR A 44 -0.33 0.92 -19.22
N VAL A 45 0.74 1.07 -18.42
CA VAL A 45 2.10 1.25 -18.96
C VAL A 45 2.76 -0.10 -19.29
N ILE A 46 2.64 -1.10 -18.40
CA ILE A 46 3.33 -2.39 -18.60
C ILE A 46 2.56 -3.30 -19.56
N PHE A 47 1.24 -3.39 -19.40
CA PHE A 47 0.42 -4.32 -20.19
C PHE A 47 -0.22 -3.65 -21.39
N GLY A 48 -0.24 -2.32 -21.45
CA GLY A 48 -0.79 -1.56 -22.58
C GLY A 48 0.06 -1.58 -23.83
N PHE A 49 1.35 -1.95 -23.71
CA PHE A 49 2.32 -1.94 -24.79
C PHE A 49 3.05 -3.28 -24.88
N GLN A 50 3.38 -3.68 -26.12
CA GLN A 50 4.25 -4.83 -26.41
C GLN A 50 5.65 -4.32 -26.78
N HIS A 51 6.69 -4.95 -26.25
CA HIS A 51 8.06 -4.63 -26.58
C HIS A 51 8.60 -5.72 -27.51
N LEU A 52 8.78 -5.35 -28.76
CA LEU A 52 9.35 -6.24 -29.78
C LEU A 52 10.83 -5.91 -29.94
N PRO A 53 11.72 -6.91 -29.99
CA PRO A 53 13.14 -6.68 -30.30
C PRO A 53 13.26 -6.19 -31.74
N ASP A 54 14.10 -5.17 -31.94
CA ASP A 54 14.51 -4.75 -33.29
C ASP A 54 15.50 -5.74 -33.92
N ALA A 55 15.98 -5.44 -35.13
CA ALA A 55 16.99 -6.25 -35.83
C ALA A 55 18.32 -6.41 -35.06
N ALA A 56 18.59 -5.56 -34.10
CA ALA A 56 19.77 -5.61 -33.20
C ALA A 56 19.46 -6.29 -31.85
N GLY A 57 18.23 -6.76 -31.63
CA GLY A 57 17.80 -7.39 -30.39
C GLY A 57 17.51 -6.40 -29.25
N LEU A 58 17.49 -5.09 -29.53
CA LEU A 58 17.10 -4.07 -28.56
C LEU A 58 15.57 -3.89 -28.51
N LEU A 59 15.01 -3.78 -27.32
CA LEU A 59 13.59 -3.51 -27.09
C LEU A 59 13.28 -2.02 -27.33
N THR A 60 13.37 -1.58 -28.60
CA THR A 60 13.26 -0.16 -28.96
C THR A 60 11.88 0.26 -29.46
N HIS A 61 11.02 -0.68 -29.81
CA HIS A 61 9.70 -0.39 -30.39
C HIS A 61 8.59 -0.87 -29.47
N ALA A 62 7.92 0.06 -28.77
CA ALA A 62 6.69 -0.20 -28.04
C ALA A 62 5.50 -0.03 -29.00
N THR A 63 4.80 -1.11 -29.32
CA THR A 63 3.53 -1.07 -30.04
C THR A 63 2.38 -1.29 -29.08
N LYS A 64 1.22 -0.70 -29.38
CA LYS A 64 0.03 -0.87 -28.52
C LYS A 64 -0.39 -2.34 -28.51
N ASN A 65 -0.56 -2.90 -27.31
CA ASN A 65 -1.02 -4.27 -27.15
C ASN A 65 -2.53 -4.37 -27.45
N PRO A 66 -2.96 -5.12 -28.47
CA PRO A 66 -4.37 -5.28 -28.78
C PRO A 66 -5.13 -6.07 -27.71
N ASN A 67 -4.45 -6.90 -26.93
CA ASN A 67 -5.01 -7.73 -25.87
C ASN A 67 -4.80 -7.09 -24.46
N ALA A 68 -4.52 -5.79 -24.41
CA ALA A 68 -4.26 -5.09 -23.15
C ALA A 68 -5.45 -5.18 -22.20
N PRO A 69 -5.24 -5.59 -20.93
CA PRO A 69 -6.30 -5.55 -19.93
C PRO A 69 -6.68 -4.10 -19.62
N SER A 70 -7.98 -3.86 -19.42
CA SER A 70 -8.48 -2.52 -19.09
C SER A 70 -8.18 -2.17 -17.63
N ALA A 71 -7.41 -1.10 -17.41
CA ALA A 71 -7.13 -0.60 -16.06
C ALA A 71 -8.41 -0.25 -15.30
N LEU A 72 -9.42 0.33 -15.97
CA LEU A 72 -10.69 0.70 -15.34
C LEU A 72 -11.47 -0.51 -14.83
N THR A 73 -11.33 -1.66 -15.47
CA THR A 73 -12.02 -2.90 -15.06
C THR A 73 -11.44 -3.46 -13.77
N TYR A 74 -10.15 -3.28 -13.50
CA TYR A 74 -9.45 -3.96 -12.40
C TYR A 74 -9.00 -3.02 -11.28
N ALA A 75 -8.89 -1.69 -11.52
CA ALA A 75 -8.33 -0.73 -10.56
C ALA A 75 -9.06 -0.69 -9.21
N TRP A 76 -10.35 -0.92 -9.18
CA TRP A 76 -11.16 -0.89 -7.95
C TRP A 76 -10.97 -2.11 -7.05
N LEU A 77 -10.54 -3.25 -7.62
CA LEU A 77 -10.38 -4.51 -6.87
C LEU A 77 -9.38 -4.39 -5.73
N GLY A 78 -8.24 -3.72 -5.98
CA GLY A 78 -7.21 -3.53 -4.99
C GLY A 78 -7.70 -2.77 -3.75
N PRO A 79 -8.17 -1.52 -3.90
CA PRO A 79 -8.74 -0.76 -2.80
C PRO A 79 -9.89 -1.47 -2.07
N PHE A 80 -10.74 -2.20 -2.80
CA PHE A 80 -11.82 -2.98 -2.22
C PHE A 80 -11.30 -4.09 -1.30
N ILE A 81 -10.37 -4.92 -1.78
CA ILE A 81 -9.77 -5.99 -0.99
C ILE A 81 -9.04 -5.42 0.23
N GLY A 82 -8.22 -4.39 0.04
CA GLY A 82 -7.50 -3.78 1.15
C GLY A 82 -8.42 -3.18 2.20
N ALA A 83 -9.52 -2.54 1.81
CA ALA A 83 -10.51 -2.02 2.74
C ALA A 83 -11.23 -3.16 3.50
N ALA A 84 -11.62 -4.24 2.81
CA ALA A 84 -12.26 -5.40 3.41
C ALA A 84 -11.35 -6.14 4.41
N MET A 85 -10.03 -6.11 4.20
CA MET A 85 -9.06 -6.76 5.08
C MET A 85 -8.73 -5.98 6.36
N ARG A 86 -9.11 -4.70 6.48
CA ARG A 86 -8.87 -3.90 7.68
C ARG A 86 -9.54 -4.44 8.95
N PRO A 87 -10.84 -4.77 8.95
CA PRO A 87 -11.49 -5.38 10.12
C PRO A 87 -10.85 -6.71 10.52
N ILE A 88 -10.45 -7.51 9.52
CA ILE A 88 -9.78 -8.79 9.73
C ILE A 88 -8.43 -8.58 10.41
N GLY A 89 -7.65 -7.58 9.97
CA GLY A 89 -6.38 -7.19 10.59
C GLY A 89 -6.54 -6.77 12.03
N GLY A 90 -7.57 -5.99 12.37
CA GLY A 90 -7.89 -5.62 13.74
C GLY A 90 -8.24 -6.85 14.59
N TRP A 91 -9.06 -7.74 14.10
CA TRP A 91 -9.45 -8.97 14.79
C TRP A 91 -8.27 -9.93 15.04
N ILE A 92 -7.40 -10.13 14.05
CA ILE A 92 -6.18 -10.93 14.23
C ILE A 92 -5.27 -10.28 15.28
N SER A 93 -5.13 -8.96 15.23
CA SER A 93 -4.33 -8.18 16.17
C SER A 93 -4.80 -8.33 17.63
N ASP A 94 -6.09 -8.47 17.86
CA ASP A 94 -6.66 -8.72 19.19
C ASP A 94 -6.25 -10.08 19.75
N LYS A 95 -6.01 -11.06 18.89
CA LYS A 95 -5.66 -12.44 19.30
C LYS A 95 -4.18 -12.71 19.44
N VAL A 96 -3.38 -12.16 18.53
CA VAL A 96 -1.95 -12.49 18.39
C VAL A 96 -1.05 -11.34 18.87
N GLY A 97 -1.61 -10.13 18.95
CA GLY A 97 -0.87 -8.92 19.28
C GLY A 97 -0.49 -8.11 18.02
N GLY A 98 -0.79 -6.82 18.06
CA GLY A 98 -0.63 -5.94 16.89
C GLY A 98 0.80 -5.81 16.39
N SER A 99 1.78 -5.85 17.29
CA SER A 99 3.21 -5.76 16.92
C SER A 99 3.65 -6.95 16.05
N ILE A 100 3.25 -8.16 16.41
CA ILE A 100 3.59 -9.39 15.67
C ILE A 100 2.93 -9.35 14.29
N VAL A 101 1.64 -9.02 14.25
CA VAL A 101 0.87 -8.91 12.99
C VAL A 101 1.53 -7.91 12.06
N THR A 102 1.86 -6.71 12.56
CA THR A 102 2.47 -5.66 11.74
C THR A 102 3.84 -6.07 11.21
N GLN A 103 4.67 -6.76 12.00
CA GLN A 103 5.99 -7.25 11.55
C GLN A 103 5.86 -8.29 10.42
N ILE A 104 4.98 -9.29 10.61
CA ILE A 104 4.76 -10.33 9.60
C ILE A 104 4.23 -9.71 8.30
N ILE A 105 3.26 -8.81 8.41
CA ILE A 105 2.66 -8.13 7.26
C ILE A 105 3.67 -7.25 6.54
N SER A 106 4.52 -6.52 7.27
CA SER A 106 5.57 -5.70 6.65
C SER A 106 6.58 -6.55 5.87
N ALA A 107 7.00 -7.69 6.41
CA ALA A 107 7.86 -8.64 5.71
C ALA A 107 7.17 -9.20 4.46
N LEU A 108 5.90 -9.59 4.57
CA LEU A 108 5.11 -10.06 3.42
C LEU A 108 4.99 -8.99 2.33
N MET A 109 4.74 -7.73 2.70
CA MET A 109 4.67 -6.62 1.75
C MET A 109 5.98 -6.42 0.99
N VAL A 110 7.12 -6.51 1.67
CA VAL A 110 8.44 -6.42 1.02
C VAL A 110 8.63 -7.55 0.02
N LEU A 111 8.37 -8.80 0.43
CA LEU A 111 8.51 -9.97 -0.45
C LEU A 111 7.56 -9.88 -1.66
N ALA A 112 6.30 -9.53 -1.43
CA ALA A 112 5.33 -9.39 -2.49
C ALA A 112 5.67 -8.23 -3.44
N SER A 113 6.21 -7.10 -2.93
CA SER A 113 6.66 -5.99 -3.78
C SER A 113 7.81 -6.39 -4.70
N VAL A 114 8.78 -7.15 -4.19
CA VAL A 114 9.87 -7.69 -5.00
C VAL A 114 9.33 -8.64 -6.08
N ALA A 115 8.39 -9.52 -5.71
CA ALA A 115 7.77 -10.44 -6.66
C ALA A 115 6.95 -9.71 -7.75
N VAL A 116 6.20 -8.66 -7.37
CA VAL A 116 5.49 -7.80 -8.34
C VAL A 116 6.48 -7.15 -9.29
N GLY A 117 7.55 -6.54 -8.76
CA GLY A 117 8.59 -5.92 -9.59
C GLY A 117 9.22 -6.89 -10.58
N TYR A 118 9.48 -8.13 -10.14
CA TYR A 118 10.02 -9.18 -11.01
C TYR A 118 9.03 -9.55 -12.13
N VAL A 119 7.75 -9.75 -11.80
CA VAL A 119 6.72 -10.05 -12.82
C VAL A 119 6.52 -8.89 -13.79
N MET A 120 6.57 -7.64 -13.30
CA MET A 120 6.50 -6.44 -14.16
C MET A 120 7.69 -6.38 -15.12
N MET A 121 8.90 -6.71 -14.66
CA MET A 121 10.09 -6.77 -15.50
C MET A 121 9.93 -7.83 -16.61
N LEU A 122 9.44 -9.03 -16.28
CA LEU A 122 9.18 -10.07 -17.27
C LEU A 122 8.13 -9.65 -18.28
N ALA A 123 7.04 -9.02 -17.83
CA ALA A 123 5.98 -8.51 -18.70
C ALA A 123 6.49 -7.42 -19.63
N TYR A 124 7.31 -6.49 -19.12
CA TYR A 124 7.88 -5.40 -19.89
C TYR A 124 8.81 -5.90 -21.01
N GLN A 125 9.55 -6.98 -20.79
CA GLN A 125 10.45 -7.58 -21.78
C GLN A 125 9.75 -8.56 -22.73
N SER A 126 8.43 -8.74 -22.61
CA SER A 126 7.70 -9.75 -23.39
C SER A 126 6.98 -9.15 -24.59
N ALA A 127 6.94 -9.92 -25.69
CA ALA A 127 6.09 -9.65 -26.84
C ALA A 127 4.60 -9.90 -26.53
N THR A 128 4.28 -10.64 -25.46
CA THR A 128 2.93 -11.00 -25.02
C THR A 128 2.77 -10.72 -23.52
N PRO A 129 2.78 -9.46 -23.09
CA PRO A 129 2.77 -9.08 -21.67
C PRO A 129 1.51 -9.57 -20.94
N GLU A 130 0.39 -9.74 -21.63
CA GLU A 130 -0.89 -10.20 -21.06
C GLU A 130 -0.82 -11.56 -20.37
N GLN A 131 0.11 -12.44 -20.74
CA GLN A 131 0.29 -13.74 -20.06
C GLN A 131 0.79 -13.59 -18.62
N TYR A 132 1.44 -12.47 -18.29
CA TYR A 132 1.91 -12.14 -16.94
C TYR A 132 0.88 -11.36 -16.12
N PHE A 133 -0.27 -11.02 -16.72
CA PHE A 133 -1.28 -10.19 -16.05
C PHE A 133 -1.89 -10.90 -14.84
N LEU A 134 -2.21 -12.18 -14.96
CA LEU A 134 -2.81 -12.93 -13.83
C LEU A 134 -1.86 -13.02 -12.63
N PRO A 135 -0.60 -13.48 -12.74
CA PRO A 135 0.32 -13.49 -11.60
C PRO A 135 0.59 -12.08 -11.05
N PHE A 136 0.69 -11.05 -11.91
CA PHE A 136 0.78 -9.66 -11.47
C PHE A 136 -0.42 -9.26 -10.60
N MET A 137 -1.65 -9.52 -11.06
CA MET A 137 -2.87 -9.17 -10.32
C MET A 137 -2.95 -9.90 -8.99
N VAL A 138 -2.67 -11.21 -8.95
CA VAL A 138 -2.67 -11.99 -7.70
C VAL A 138 -1.70 -11.39 -6.68
N LEU A 139 -0.47 -11.11 -7.08
CA LEU A 139 0.55 -10.51 -6.21
C LEU A 139 0.15 -9.10 -5.75
N PHE A 140 -0.43 -8.30 -6.64
CA PHE A 140 -0.93 -6.97 -6.27
C PHE A 140 -2.10 -7.05 -5.28
N MET A 141 -3.00 -8.03 -5.42
CA MET A 141 -4.08 -8.26 -4.45
C MET A 141 -3.52 -8.71 -3.08
N VAL A 142 -2.44 -9.50 -3.06
CA VAL A 142 -1.72 -9.84 -1.82
C VAL A 142 -1.16 -8.57 -1.16
N LEU A 143 -0.57 -7.63 -1.92
CA LEU A 143 -0.10 -6.35 -1.39
C LEU A 143 -1.23 -5.53 -0.77
N PHE A 144 -2.37 -5.43 -1.45
CA PHE A 144 -3.54 -4.73 -0.92
C PHE A 144 -4.10 -5.41 0.34
N ALA A 145 -4.22 -6.72 0.34
CA ALA A 145 -4.68 -7.47 1.49
C ALA A 145 -3.74 -7.28 2.69
N ALA A 146 -2.43 -7.41 2.46
CA ALA A 146 -1.41 -7.21 3.48
C ALA A 146 -1.43 -5.78 4.04
N SER A 147 -1.47 -4.75 3.18
CA SER A 147 -1.55 -3.36 3.63
C SER A 147 -2.84 -3.09 4.42
N GLY A 148 -3.96 -3.69 4.01
CA GLY A 148 -5.23 -3.62 4.73
C GLY A 148 -5.16 -4.23 6.13
N VAL A 149 -4.62 -5.45 6.25
CA VAL A 149 -4.39 -6.13 7.53
C VAL A 149 -3.47 -5.30 8.43
N GLY A 150 -2.33 -4.82 7.91
CA GLY A 150 -1.39 -3.97 8.64
C GLY A 150 -2.03 -2.68 9.13
N ASN A 151 -2.87 -2.08 8.30
CA ASN A 151 -3.61 -0.86 8.62
C ASN A 151 -4.59 -1.09 9.78
N GLY A 152 -5.39 -2.16 9.72
CA GLY A 152 -6.31 -2.55 10.79
C GLY A 152 -5.58 -2.87 12.09
N SER A 153 -4.45 -3.60 12.02
CA SER A 153 -3.60 -3.92 13.17
C SER A 153 -3.01 -2.67 13.82
N THR A 154 -2.50 -1.73 13.05
CA THR A 154 -1.93 -0.47 13.56
C THR A 154 -2.99 0.38 14.25
N PHE A 155 -4.16 0.53 13.65
CA PHE A 155 -5.28 1.26 14.27
C PHE A 155 -5.69 0.66 15.61
N ARG A 156 -5.79 -0.66 15.66
CA ARG A 156 -6.17 -1.35 16.90
C ARG A 156 -5.11 -1.18 17.98
N SER A 157 -3.84 -1.22 17.61
CA SER A 157 -2.72 -1.07 18.56
C SER A 157 -2.69 0.29 19.24
N VAL A 158 -3.12 1.37 18.59
CA VAL A 158 -3.23 2.71 19.20
C VAL A 158 -4.17 2.67 20.41
N GLY A 159 -5.30 1.97 20.31
CA GLY A 159 -6.27 1.84 21.40
C GLY A 159 -5.74 1.09 22.64
N PHE A 160 -4.68 0.27 22.49
CA PHE A 160 -4.02 -0.43 23.60
C PHE A 160 -2.85 0.36 24.20
N ILE A 161 -2.15 1.13 23.38
CA ILE A 161 -0.93 1.85 23.79
C ILE A 161 -1.27 3.19 24.46
N PHE A 162 -2.34 3.84 24.02
CA PHE A 162 -2.70 5.19 24.44
C PHE A 162 -3.99 5.20 25.26
N ASN A 163 -4.07 6.13 26.24
CA ASN A 163 -5.27 6.37 27.00
C ASN A 163 -6.41 6.87 26.08
N ARG A 164 -7.66 6.72 26.54
CA ARG A 164 -8.85 7.17 25.78
C ARG A 164 -8.78 8.63 25.32
N GLU A 165 -8.17 9.50 26.15
CA GLU A 165 -8.02 10.93 25.81
C GLU A 165 -6.96 11.18 24.73
N GLN A 166 -5.93 10.33 24.64
CA GLN A 166 -4.80 10.46 23.72
C GLN A 166 -5.03 9.68 22.42
N ALA A 167 -5.77 8.59 22.46
CA ALA A 167 -5.97 7.71 21.29
C ALA A 167 -6.58 8.43 20.10
N GLY A 168 -7.59 9.29 20.32
CA GLY A 168 -8.21 10.08 19.25
C GLY A 168 -7.24 11.06 18.58
N PRO A 169 -6.58 11.95 19.32
CA PRO A 169 -5.54 12.84 18.79
C PRO A 169 -4.40 12.10 18.07
N VAL A 170 -3.92 10.96 18.60
CA VAL A 170 -2.87 10.14 17.97
C VAL A 170 -3.36 9.57 16.64
N LEU A 171 -4.57 9.01 16.59
CA LEU A 171 -5.17 8.51 15.34
C LEU A 171 -5.35 9.62 14.31
N GLY A 172 -5.82 10.80 14.73
CA GLY A 172 -5.95 11.95 13.85
C GLY A 172 -4.63 12.40 13.26
N TRP A 173 -3.60 12.53 14.09
CA TRP A 173 -2.24 12.89 13.67
C TRP A 173 -1.64 11.84 12.73
N THR A 174 -1.63 10.57 13.12
CA THR A 174 -1.05 9.49 12.31
C THR A 174 -1.73 9.36 10.96
N SER A 175 -3.06 9.54 10.91
CA SER A 175 -3.83 9.50 9.67
C SER A 175 -3.50 10.68 8.76
N ALA A 176 -3.36 11.88 9.32
CA ALA A 176 -3.00 13.07 8.57
C ALA A 176 -1.60 12.93 7.94
N VAL A 177 -0.60 12.50 8.75
CA VAL A 177 0.77 12.31 8.26
C VAL A 177 0.83 11.21 7.20
N ALA A 178 0.12 10.10 7.38
CA ALA A 178 0.08 9.02 6.39
C ALA A 178 -0.60 9.44 5.08
N ALA A 179 -1.60 10.33 5.13
CA ALA A 179 -2.20 10.92 3.94
C ALA A 179 -1.20 11.78 3.15
N TYR A 180 -0.33 12.52 3.84
CA TYR A 180 0.77 13.25 3.19
C TYR A 180 1.80 12.32 2.54
N GLY A 181 2.11 11.17 3.15
CA GLY A 181 2.96 10.15 2.55
C GLY A 181 2.44 9.66 1.18
N ALA A 182 1.13 9.60 1.03
CA ALA A 182 0.48 9.30 -0.25
C ALA A 182 0.68 10.37 -1.32
N PHE A 183 0.89 11.61 -0.92
CA PHE A 183 1.18 12.72 -1.84
C PHE A 183 2.65 12.72 -2.30
N ILE A 184 3.54 12.32 -1.41
CA ILE A 184 4.99 12.31 -1.66
C ILE A 184 5.38 11.15 -2.60
N ALA A 185 4.77 9.97 -2.45
CA ALA A 185 5.10 8.80 -3.24
C ALA A 185 4.94 9.02 -4.77
N PRO A 186 3.83 9.57 -5.30
CA PRO A 186 3.71 9.89 -6.73
C PRO A 186 4.71 10.94 -7.22
N VAL A 187 5.07 11.90 -6.38
CA VAL A 187 6.04 12.95 -6.74
C VAL A 187 7.47 12.41 -6.85
N ILE A 188 7.79 11.36 -6.09
CA ILE A 188 9.12 10.72 -6.15
C ILE A 188 9.21 9.72 -7.32
N ILE A 189 8.08 9.09 -7.69
CA ILE A 189 8.03 8.02 -8.71
C ILE A 189 7.76 8.61 -10.11
N GLY A 190 7.09 9.77 -10.20
CA GLY A 190 6.79 10.46 -11.47
C GLY A 190 7.91 11.33 -11.96
#